data_5cbb4260239054876e4c53e5a5392f28
#
_entry.id   5cbb4260239054876e4c53e5a5392f28
#
_cell.length_a   1.000
_cell.length_b   1.000
_cell.length_c   1.000
_cell.angle_alpha   90.00
_cell.angle_beta   90.00
_cell.angle_gamma   90.00
#
_symmetry.space_group_name_H-M   'P 1'
#
loop_
_entity.id
_entity.type
_entity.pdbx_description
1 polymer ?
#
loop_
_entity_poly.entity_id
_entity_poly.type
_entity_poly.pdbx_seq_one_letter_code
_entity_poly.pdbx_strand_id
1 'polypeptide(L)'
;MIELLRIGTRGSPLALAQARLVAEALRETHGWGPERIEIVAMTTTGDVITDRPLAEAGGKALWTRELDRALADGVTDISVHSMKDVETIRPAELQIAAVLPRGDVRDRLVGAHGIAALPQGARVGTSSPRRAAQLLRRRPDLAILPFRGNVQTRLRKLGLGEADATLLAAAGLDRLDHPDIGTPLDELLPAPAQGAIGIEILAANRRLAPLIEAIDDEESHACVAAERRLLAGLGGNCRSPVAALARRDGGQLRLQAEILSENGRDCEEIDAAFAAEDERAPGELARELLRRAGPALRALFAG
;
A
#
# COMPACT_ATOMS: atom_id res chain seq x y z
N MET A 1 -5.63 -33.18 -0.08
CA MET A 1 -6.47 -32.04 0.41
C MET A 1 -5.71 -31.36 1.52
N ILE A 2 -5.85 -30.03 1.67
CA ILE A 2 -5.31 -29.29 2.83
C ILE A 2 -6.34 -29.48 3.95
N GLU A 3 -5.92 -29.98 5.10
CA GLU A 3 -6.84 -30.18 6.24
C GLU A 3 -7.11 -28.86 6.96
N LEU A 4 -6.08 -28.07 7.17
CA LEU A 4 -6.12 -26.74 7.79
C LEU A 4 -5.20 -25.79 7.03
N LEU A 5 -5.70 -24.61 6.66
CA LEU A 5 -4.92 -23.52 6.07
C LEU A 5 -4.67 -22.44 7.12
N ARG A 6 -3.41 -22.12 7.38
CA ARG A 6 -3.01 -21.10 8.35
C ARG A 6 -2.64 -19.81 7.65
N ILE A 7 -3.41 -18.77 7.93
CA ILE A 7 -3.23 -17.42 7.39
C ILE A 7 -2.41 -16.57 8.35
N GLY A 8 -1.17 -16.27 8.00
CA GLY A 8 -0.34 -15.32 8.73
C GLY A 8 -0.76 -13.88 8.45
N THR A 9 -0.89 -13.07 9.48
CA THR A 9 -1.19 -11.63 9.36
C THR A 9 -0.67 -10.86 10.56
N ARG A 10 -0.55 -9.53 10.45
CA ARG A 10 -0.25 -8.67 11.59
C ARG A 10 -1.43 -8.59 12.56
N GLY A 11 -1.15 -8.32 13.83
CA GLY A 11 -2.17 -8.20 14.89
C GLY A 11 -2.98 -6.91 14.88
N SER A 12 -2.77 -5.98 13.93
CA SER A 12 -3.54 -4.73 13.87
C SER A 12 -4.99 -4.99 13.42
N PRO A 13 -5.98 -4.18 13.90
CA PRO A 13 -7.39 -4.35 13.51
C PRO A 13 -7.59 -4.41 11.99
N LEU A 14 -6.90 -3.55 11.23
CA LEU A 14 -6.98 -3.54 9.77
C LEU A 14 -6.41 -4.82 9.14
N ALA A 15 -5.28 -5.30 9.62
CA ALA A 15 -4.67 -6.53 9.10
C ALA A 15 -5.54 -7.75 9.38
N LEU A 16 -6.14 -7.83 10.56
CA LEU A 16 -7.10 -8.88 10.90
C LEU A 16 -8.36 -8.82 10.03
N ALA A 17 -8.88 -7.62 9.75
CA ALA A 17 -10.02 -7.44 8.84
C ALA A 17 -9.66 -7.93 7.43
N GLN A 18 -8.46 -7.62 6.93
CA GLN A 18 -7.97 -8.09 5.63
C GLN A 18 -7.82 -9.63 5.58
N ALA A 19 -7.26 -10.24 6.64
CA ALA A 19 -7.14 -11.69 6.71
C ALA A 19 -8.51 -12.39 6.73
N ARG A 20 -9.53 -11.79 7.37
CA ARG A 20 -10.91 -12.31 7.34
C ARG A 20 -11.51 -12.24 5.93
N LEU A 21 -11.28 -11.17 5.17
CA LEU A 21 -11.72 -11.07 3.78
C LEU A 21 -11.10 -12.17 2.90
N VAL A 22 -9.81 -12.46 3.09
CA VAL A 22 -9.14 -13.56 2.39
C VAL A 22 -9.72 -14.91 2.81
N ALA A 23 -9.93 -15.13 4.11
CA ALA A 23 -10.53 -16.35 4.62
C ALA A 23 -11.93 -16.58 4.03
N GLU A 24 -12.75 -15.52 3.94
CA GLU A 24 -14.10 -15.61 3.36
C GLU A 24 -14.05 -15.95 1.87
N ALA A 25 -13.20 -15.24 1.08
CA ALA A 25 -13.02 -15.51 -0.34
C ALA A 25 -12.60 -16.98 -0.60
N LEU A 26 -11.67 -17.51 0.20
CA LEU A 26 -11.25 -18.93 0.11
C LEU A 26 -12.38 -19.89 0.47
N ARG A 27 -13.15 -19.57 1.50
CA ARG A 27 -14.29 -20.40 1.92
C ARG A 27 -15.38 -20.44 0.86
N GLU A 28 -15.74 -19.31 0.31
CA GLU A 28 -16.74 -19.20 -0.76
C GLU A 28 -16.30 -19.95 -2.02
N THR A 29 -15.05 -19.73 -2.47
CA THR A 29 -14.53 -20.33 -3.72
C THR A 29 -14.37 -21.85 -3.62
N HIS A 30 -13.96 -22.37 -2.46
CA HIS A 30 -13.66 -23.78 -2.29
C HIS A 30 -14.73 -24.57 -1.53
N GLY A 31 -15.80 -23.93 -1.07
CA GLY A 31 -16.83 -24.59 -0.25
C GLY A 31 -16.29 -25.06 1.10
N TRP A 32 -15.32 -24.32 1.71
CA TRP A 32 -14.70 -24.73 2.97
C TRP A 32 -15.50 -24.26 4.19
N GLY A 33 -15.59 -25.12 5.19
CA GLY A 33 -16.10 -24.73 6.49
C GLY A 33 -15.11 -23.84 7.26
N PRO A 34 -15.60 -23.14 8.30
CA PRO A 34 -14.75 -22.23 9.10
C PRO A 34 -13.58 -22.94 9.78
N GLU A 35 -13.71 -24.21 10.10
CA GLU A 35 -12.70 -25.05 10.72
C GLU A 35 -11.47 -25.34 9.83
N ARG A 36 -11.59 -25.05 8.54
CA ARG A 36 -10.52 -25.27 7.54
C ARG A 36 -9.52 -24.13 7.47
N ILE A 37 -9.79 -23.00 8.15
CA ILE A 37 -8.95 -21.80 8.08
C ILE A 37 -8.68 -21.29 9.49
N GLU A 38 -7.40 -21.12 9.81
CA GLU A 38 -6.93 -20.49 11.04
C GLU A 38 -6.22 -19.16 10.72
N ILE A 39 -6.57 -18.09 11.40
CA ILE A 39 -5.87 -16.80 11.30
C ILE A 39 -4.84 -16.71 12.43
N VAL A 40 -3.56 -16.68 12.06
CA VAL A 40 -2.42 -16.58 12.96
C VAL A 40 -1.94 -15.13 13.01
N ALA A 41 -2.34 -14.42 14.06
CA ALA A 41 -1.94 -13.02 14.27
C ALA A 41 -0.53 -12.93 14.84
N MET A 42 0.32 -12.09 14.24
CA MET A 42 1.71 -11.88 14.67
C MET A 42 1.95 -10.42 15.02
N THR A 43 2.77 -10.20 16.05
CA THR A 43 3.31 -8.86 16.34
C THR A 43 4.59 -8.68 15.52
N THR A 44 4.63 -7.66 14.69
CA THR A 44 5.82 -7.35 13.90
C THR A 44 6.69 -6.29 14.58
N THR A 45 7.97 -6.27 14.25
CA THR A 45 8.90 -5.24 14.74
C THR A 45 8.40 -3.83 14.41
N GLY A 46 7.73 -3.64 13.26
CA GLY A 46 7.11 -2.38 12.87
C GLY A 46 5.93 -1.96 13.75
N ASP A 47 5.23 -2.89 14.39
CA ASP A 47 4.15 -2.60 15.34
C ASP A 47 4.69 -2.11 16.69
N VAL A 48 5.88 -2.57 17.08
CA VAL A 48 6.53 -2.23 18.36
C VAL A 48 7.24 -0.89 18.29
N ILE A 49 7.93 -0.56 17.18
CA ILE A 49 8.69 0.67 17.03
C ILE A 49 7.75 1.84 16.72
N THR A 50 7.47 2.66 17.72
CA THR A 50 6.59 3.85 17.60
C THR A 50 7.32 5.18 17.82
N ASP A 51 8.57 5.15 18.30
CA ASP A 51 9.36 6.29 18.76
C ASP A 51 10.20 6.99 17.68
N ARG A 52 10.48 6.31 16.56
CA ARG A 52 11.33 6.82 15.47
C ARG A 52 10.79 6.48 14.08
N PRO A 53 11.22 7.18 13.00
CA PRO A 53 10.81 6.90 11.63
C PRO A 53 11.14 5.45 11.22
N LEU A 54 10.18 4.74 10.58
CA LEU A 54 10.40 3.37 10.08
C LEU A 54 11.60 3.27 9.15
N ALA A 55 11.84 4.33 8.38
CA ALA A 55 12.95 4.44 7.47
C ALA A 55 14.33 4.33 8.16
N GLU A 56 14.42 4.77 9.42
CA GLU A 56 15.65 4.66 10.25
C GLU A 56 15.75 3.31 10.94
N ALA A 57 14.63 2.62 11.11
CA ALA A 57 14.53 1.36 11.85
C ALA A 57 14.63 0.10 10.97
N GLY A 58 14.69 0.24 9.62
CA GLY A 58 14.76 -0.91 8.69
C GLY A 58 13.73 -0.91 7.55
N GLY A 59 12.94 0.17 7.40
CA GLY A 59 12.03 0.35 6.28
C GLY A 59 10.80 -0.58 6.30
N LYS A 60 10.33 -0.97 5.11
CA LYS A 60 9.14 -1.84 4.95
C LYS A 60 9.36 -3.27 5.45
N ALA A 61 10.61 -3.78 5.42
CA ALA A 61 10.95 -5.11 5.93
C ALA A 61 10.53 -5.35 7.39
N LEU A 62 10.32 -4.29 8.17
CA LEU A 62 9.80 -4.37 9.54
C LEU A 62 8.35 -4.88 9.64
N TRP A 63 7.61 -4.87 8.52
CA TRP A 63 6.22 -5.33 8.47
C TRP A 63 6.08 -6.75 7.94
N THR A 64 7.09 -7.25 7.22
CA THR A 64 7.04 -8.53 6.51
C THR A 64 7.94 -9.59 7.12
N ARG A 65 9.05 -9.22 7.76
CA ARG A 65 10.10 -10.14 8.23
C ARG A 65 9.59 -11.30 9.09
N GLU A 66 8.73 -11.01 10.05
CA GLU A 66 8.17 -12.04 10.93
C GLU A 66 7.20 -12.94 10.18
N LEU A 67 6.42 -12.40 9.24
CA LEU A 67 5.53 -13.15 8.37
C LEU A 67 6.32 -14.02 7.39
N ASP A 68 7.38 -13.47 6.80
CA ASP A 68 8.28 -14.20 5.88
C ASP A 68 8.92 -15.40 6.58
N ARG A 69 9.39 -15.20 7.81
CA ARG A 69 9.94 -16.28 8.63
C ARG A 69 8.88 -17.34 8.94
N ALA A 70 7.68 -16.94 9.31
CA ALA A 70 6.59 -17.85 9.62
C ALA A 70 6.20 -18.71 8.41
N LEU A 71 6.22 -18.14 7.19
CA LEU A 71 6.06 -18.90 5.94
C LEU A 71 7.21 -19.89 5.73
N ALA A 72 8.47 -19.43 5.88
CA ALA A 72 9.65 -20.28 5.67
C ALA A 72 9.72 -21.43 6.68
N ASP A 73 9.36 -21.19 7.94
CA ASP A 73 9.37 -22.18 9.02
C ASP A 73 8.11 -23.10 8.99
N GLY A 74 7.17 -22.86 8.06
CA GLY A 74 5.92 -23.62 7.97
C GLY A 74 4.97 -23.41 9.16
N VAL A 75 5.11 -22.30 9.89
CA VAL A 75 4.16 -21.88 10.95
C VAL A 75 2.85 -21.43 10.32
N THR A 76 2.94 -20.75 9.17
CA THR A 76 1.79 -20.34 8.35
C THR A 76 1.95 -20.89 6.93
N ASP A 77 0.84 -21.00 6.22
CA ASP A 77 0.79 -21.51 4.85
C ASP A 77 0.72 -20.38 3.83
N ILE A 78 0.10 -19.27 4.21
CA ILE A 78 0.02 -18.02 3.44
C ILE A 78 0.22 -16.82 4.36
N SER A 79 0.60 -15.67 3.77
CA SER A 79 0.64 -14.38 4.45
C SER A 79 -0.26 -13.36 3.73
N VAL A 80 -1.00 -12.55 4.52
CA VAL A 80 -1.91 -11.52 4.01
C VAL A 80 -1.36 -10.14 4.31
N HIS A 81 -1.31 -9.30 3.27
CA HIS A 81 -0.66 -7.98 3.33
C HIS A 81 -1.52 -6.85 2.75
N SER A 82 -1.41 -5.66 3.34
CA SER A 82 -1.68 -4.42 2.61
C SER A 82 -0.53 -4.19 1.63
N MET A 83 -0.76 -4.31 0.33
CA MET A 83 0.31 -4.36 -0.68
C MET A 83 1.18 -3.10 -0.74
N LYS A 84 0.68 -1.93 -0.37
CA LYS A 84 1.48 -0.69 -0.28
C LYS A 84 2.57 -0.74 0.79
N ASP A 85 2.42 -1.62 1.80
CA ASP A 85 3.34 -1.76 2.92
C ASP A 85 4.38 -2.88 2.70
N VAL A 86 4.22 -3.65 1.62
CA VAL A 86 5.14 -4.72 1.22
C VAL A 86 6.31 -4.15 0.42
N GLU A 87 7.52 -4.67 0.67
CA GLU A 87 8.70 -4.31 -0.10
C GLU A 87 8.50 -4.55 -1.59
N THR A 88 9.04 -3.65 -2.40
CA THR A 88 8.87 -3.68 -3.86
C THR A 88 9.51 -4.92 -4.47
N ILE A 89 10.73 -5.25 -4.02
CA ILE A 89 11.46 -6.46 -4.41
C ILE A 89 11.31 -7.45 -3.26
N ARG A 90 10.74 -8.63 -3.56
CA ARG A 90 10.59 -9.70 -2.59
C ARG A 90 11.68 -10.76 -2.75
N PRO A 91 12.03 -11.49 -1.68
CA PRO A 91 12.86 -12.67 -1.79
C PRO A 91 12.32 -13.63 -2.85
N ALA A 92 13.22 -14.28 -3.60
CA ALA A 92 12.84 -15.18 -4.70
C ALA A 92 12.04 -16.43 -4.23
N GLU A 93 12.14 -16.75 -2.96
CA GLU A 93 11.42 -17.85 -2.30
C GLU A 93 9.95 -17.50 -2.05
N LEU A 94 9.56 -16.22 -2.16
CA LEU A 94 8.21 -15.75 -1.90
C LEU A 94 7.54 -15.29 -3.20
N GLN A 95 6.24 -15.51 -3.28
CA GLN A 95 5.42 -15.12 -4.42
C GLN A 95 4.10 -14.51 -3.96
N ILE A 96 3.72 -13.37 -4.53
CA ILE A 96 2.34 -12.88 -4.45
C ILE A 96 1.53 -13.74 -5.40
N ALA A 97 0.74 -14.65 -4.85
CA ALA A 97 -0.04 -15.63 -5.61
C ALA A 97 -1.43 -15.12 -5.99
N ALA A 98 -1.96 -14.17 -5.23
CA ALA A 98 -3.25 -13.56 -5.53
C ALA A 98 -3.35 -12.13 -4.96
N VAL A 99 -4.18 -11.33 -5.60
CA VAL A 99 -4.64 -10.03 -5.12
C VAL A 99 -6.16 -10.03 -5.14
N LEU A 100 -6.81 -9.73 -4.02
CA LEU A 100 -8.26 -9.62 -3.97
C LEU A 100 -8.75 -8.38 -4.75
N PRO A 101 -10.04 -8.30 -5.14
CA PRO A 101 -10.64 -7.12 -5.74
C PRO A 101 -10.26 -5.86 -4.97
N ARG A 102 -9.72 -4.88 -5.68
CA ARG A 102 -9.11 -3.68 -5.10
C ARG A 102 -10.17 -2.76 -4.49
N GLY A 103 -9.99 -2.37 -3.24
CA GLY A 103 -10.82 -1.36 -2.60
C GLY A 103 -10.52 0.06 -3.09
N ASP A 104 -11.28 1.04 -2.57
CA ASP A 104 -11.10 2.46 -2.92
C ASP A 104 -9.65 2.91 -2.72
N VAL A 105 -9.02 3.33 -3.81
CA VAL A 105 -7.60 3.72 -3.85
C VAL A 105 -7.34 5.11 -3.29
N ARG A 106 -8.39 5.93 -3.09
CA ARG A 106 -8.27 7.33 -2.69
C ARG A 106 -7.76 7.49 -1.25
N ASP A 107 -7.21 8.66 -0.99
CA ASP A 107 -7.07 9.14 0.37
C ASP A 107 -8.34 9.89 0.79
N ARG A 108 -8.67 9.86 2.08
CA ARG A 108 -9.71 10.70 2.68
C ARG A 108 -9.06 11.70 3.63
N LEU A 109 -9.44 12.96 3.49
CA LEU A 109 -9.06 14.04 4.40
C LEU A 109 -10.03 14.06 5.58
N VAL A 110 -9.52 13.89 6.78
CA VAL A 110 -10.30 13.98 8.02
C VAL A 110 -9.97 15.30 8.71
N GLY A 111 -10.99 16.08 9.06
CA GLY A 111 -10.85 17.40 9.68
C GLY A 111 -11.26 18.56 8.78
N ALA A 112 -11.44 18.33 7.46
CA ALA A 112 -11.94 19.34 6.52
C ALA A 112 -12.65 18.68 5.33
N HIS A 113 -13.46 19.45 4.59
CA HIS A 113 -14.20 19.00 3.42
C HIS A 113 -13.41 19.05 2.10
N GLY A 114 -12.08 19.21 2.16
CA GLY A 114 -11.17 19.26 1.02
C GLY A 114 -9.91 20.05 1.35
N ILE A 115 -8.86 19.93 0.54
CA ILE A 115 -7.57 20.58 0.76
C ILE A 115 -7.73 22.13 0.73
N ALA A 116 -8.57 22.63 -0.16
CA ALA A 116 -8.83 24.06 -0.28
C ALA A 116 -9.55 24.67 0.95
N ALA A 117 -10.32 23.85 1.67
CA ALA A 117 -11.06 24.26 2.87
C ALA A 117 -10.20 24.30 4.14
N LEU A 118 -8.94 23.84 4.09
CA LEU A 118 -8.02 23.92 5.21
C LEU A 118 -7.67 25.39 5.51
N PRO A 119 -7.69 25.84 6.78
CA PRO A 119 -7.20 27.16 7.17
C PRO A 119 -5.78 27.42 6.67
N GLN A 120 -5.43 28.72 6.56
CA GLN A 120 -4.04 29.09 6.25
C GLN A 120 -3.12 28.62 7.39
N GLY A 121 -2.00 27.96 7.03
CA GLY A 121 -1.05 27.42 8.00
C GLY A 121 -1.56 26.21 8.78
N ALA A 122 -2.66 25.56 8.33
CA ALA A 122 -3.23 24.39 9.02
C ALA A 122 -2.19 23.28 9.22
N ARG A 123 -2.26 22.66 10.39
CA ARG A 123 -1.41 21.53 10.78
C ARG A 123 -2.01 20.24 10.24
N VAL A 124 -1.31 19.55 9.34
CA VAL A 124 -1.78 18.29 8.76
C VAL A 124 -0.89 17.13 9.21
N GLY A 125 -1.50 16.19 9.92
CA GLY A 125 -0.82 15.01 10.46
C GLY A 125 -0.63 13.92 9.40
N THR A 126 0.61 13.67 8.98
CA THR A 126 0.96 12.53 8.10
C THR A 126 2.43 12.14 8.29
N SER A 127 2.72 10.83 8.16
CA SER A 127 4.10 10.31 8.06
C SER A 127 4.38 9.71 6.68
N SER A 128 3.51 9.96 5.70
CA SER A 128 3.71 9.55 4.31
C SER A 128 4.42 10.67 3.53
N PRO A 129 5.65 10.44 3.03
CA PRO A 129 6.36 11.45 2.22
C PRO A 129 5.56 11.86 0.99
N ARG A 130 4.90 10.91 0.33
CA ARG A 130 4.02 11.18 -0.82
C ARG A 130 2.91 12.17 -0.46
N ARG A 131 2.13 11.88 0.61
CA ARG A 131 1.03 12.76 1.04
C ARG A 131 1.53 14.15 1.42
N ALA A 132 2.65 14.22 2.14
CA ALA A 132 3.27 15.48 2.53
C ALA A 132 3.64 16.30 1.29
N ALA A 133 4.36 15.73 0.34
CA ALA A 133 4.78 16.38 -0.89
C ALA A 133 3.60 16.85 -1.75
N GLN A 134 2.59 15.99 -1.94
CA GLN A 134 1.38 16.33 -2.70
C GLN A 134 0.57 17.46 -2.06
N LEU A 135 0.47 17.49 -0.72
CA LEU A 135 -0.18 18.57 0.01
C LEU A 135 0.60 19.88 -0.13
N LEU A 136 1.92 19.85 0.11
CA LEU A 136 2.79 21.04 0.02
C LEU A 136 2.85 21.60 -1.40
N ARG A 137 2.75 20.76 -2.43
CA ARG A 137 2.64 21.18 -3.83
C ARG A 137 1.42 22.08 -4.06
N ARG A 138 0.28 21.73 -3.45
CA ARG A 138 -1.01 22.44 -3.58
C ARG A 138 -1.17 23.60 -2.60
N ARG A 139 -0.66 23.42 -1.40
CA ARG A 139 -0.78 24.34 -0.27
C ARG A 139 0.58 24.44 0.45
N PRO A 140 1.51 25.25 -0.06
CA PRO A 140 2.85 25.44 0.52
C PRO A 140 2.85 26.04 1.94
N ASP A 141 1.71 26.60 2.34
CA ASP A 141 1.50 27.18 3.67
C ASP A 141 1.23 26.16 4.77
N LEU A 142 0.90 24.92 4.42
CA LEU A 142 0.54 23.89 5.41
C LEU A 142 1.74 23.48 6.28
N ALA A 143 1.48 23.22 7.55
CA ALA A 143 2.44 22.67 8.48
C ALA A 143 2.26 21.12 8.57
N ILE A 144 3.19 20.37 8.01
CA ILE A 144 3.15 18.90 8.04
C ILE A 144 3.72 18.39 9.36
N LEU A 145 2.91 17.63 10.10
CA LEU A 145 3.29 17.02 11.38
C LEU A 145 3.39 15.49 11.26
N PRO A 146 4.37 14.84 11.90
CA PRO A 146 4.50 13.38 11.85
C PRO A 146 3.37 12.70 12.65
N PHE A 147 2.43 12.06 11.96
CA PHE A 147 1.38 11.22 12.55
C PHE A 147 1.67 9.76 12.29
N ARG A 148 1.96 9.00 13.35
CA ARG A 148 2.20 7.57 13.34
C ARG A 148 1.10 6.83 14.11
N GLY A 149 1.02 5.53 13.86
CA GLY A 149 0.04 4.63 14.44
C GLY A 149 -1.00 4.16 13.42
N ASN A 150 -1.88 3.27 13.87
CA ASN A 150 -3.00 2.77 13.09
C ASN A 150 -4.11 3.82 12.92
N VAL A 151 -5.20 3.47 12.24
CA VAL A 151 -6.34 4.37 11.98
C VAL A 151 -6.90 4.95 13.28
N GLN A 152 -7.18 4.12 14.28
CA GLN A 152 -7.74 4.54 15.55
C GLN A 152 -6.82 5.50 16.30
N THR A 153 -5.51 5.22 16.30
CA THR A 153 -4.50 6.11 16.93
C THR A 153 -4.50 7.48 16.27
N ARG A 154 -4.55 7.55 14.94
CA ARG A 154 -4.55 8.83 14.22
C ARG A 154 -5.83 9.61 14.42
N LEU A 155 -6.99 8.96 14.42
CA LEU A 155 -8.27 9.58 14.73
C LEU A 155 -8.29 10.14 16.17
N ARG A 156 -7.76 9.39 17.14
CA ARG A 156 -7.64 9.85 18.53
C ARG A 156 -6.73 11.10 18.62
N LYS A 157 -5.58 11.09 17.97
CA LYS A 157 -4.66 12.25 17.93
C LYS A 157 -5.32 13.48 17.34
N LEU A 158 -6.09 13.31 16.26
CA LEU A 158 -6.86 14.39 15.68
C LEU A 158 -7.91 14.93 16.66
N GLY A 159 -8.65 14.04 17.34
CA GLY A 159 -9.63 14.40 18.37
C GLY A 159 -9.02 15.12 19.59
N LEU A 160 -7.73 14.88 19.87
CA LEU A 160 -6.97 15.61 20.90
C LEU A 160 -6.41 16.95 20.42
N GLY A 161 -6.66 17.35 19.16
CA GLY A 161 -6.18 18.61 18.61
C GLY A 161 -4.67 18.65 18.32
N GLU A 162 -4.01 17.47 18.21
CA GLU A 162 -2.58 17.40 17.86
C GLU A 162 -2.32 17.89 16.42
N ALA A 163 -3.33 17.85 15.54
CA ALA A 163 -3.34 18.44 14.20
C ALA A 163 -4.77 18.91 13.86
N ASP A 164 -4.89 19.72 12.81
CA ASP A 164 -6.18 20.24 12.33
C ASP A 164 -6.83 19.28 11.33
N ALA A 165 -6.00 18.48 10.64
CA ALA A 165 -6.46 17.46 9.71
C ALA A 165 -5.46 16.28 9.62
N THR A 166 -5.92 15.15 9.08
CA THR A 166 -5.06 14.01 8.72
C THR A 166 -5.59 13.30 7.49
N LEU A 167 -4.74 12.48 6.83
CA LEU A 167 -5.14 11.66 5.69
C LEU A 167 -5.11 10.18 6.05
N LEU A 168 -6.20 9.50 5.68
CA LEU A 168 -6.35 8.06 5.81
C LEU A 168 -6.70 7.44 4.45
N ALA A 169 -6.26 6.22 4.19
CA ALA A 169 -6.65 5.50 2.97
C ALA A 169 -8.10 5.05 3.08
N ALA A 170 -8.92 5.34 2.07
CA ALA A 170 -10.34 5.01 2.03
C ALA A 170 -10.59 3.52 2.28
N ALA A 171 -9.93 2.62 1.53
CA ALA A 171 -10.05 1.19 1.74
C ALA A 171 -9.73 0.72 3.17
N GLY A 172 -8.87 1.44 3.89
CA GLY A 172 -8.57 1.13 5.30
C GLY A 172 -9.72 1.51 6.23
N LEU A 173 -10.39 2.62 5.97
CA LEU A 173 -11.56 3.07 6.70
C LEU A 173 -12.76 2.14 6.43
N ASP A 174 -13.00 1.82 5.15
CA ASP A 174 -14.11 0.96 4.74
C ASP A 174 -14.01 -0.45 5.37
N ARG A 175 -12.79 -1.02 5.42
CA ARG A 175 -12.54 -2.33 6.05
C ARG A 175 -12.65 -2.34 7.57
N LEU A 176 -12.68 -1.17 8.19
CA LEU A 176 -12.88 -0.98 9.62
C LEU A 176 -14.28 -0.48 9.95
N ASP A 177 -15.23 -0.56 9.01
CA ASP A 177 -16.61 -0.10 9.15
C ASP A 177 -16.74 1.40 9.48
N HIS A 178 -15.86 2.21 8.86
CA HIS A 178 -15.86 3.67 8.96
C HIS A 178 -16.06 4.38 7.59
N PRO A 179 -17.09 4.02 6.79
CA PRO A 179 -17.27 4.54 5.43
C PRO A 179 -17.52 6.05 5.38
N ASP A 180 -18.04 6.63 6.47
CA ASP A 180 -18.43 8.04 6.54
C ASP A 180 -17.31 8.97 7.06
N ILE A 181 -16.16 8.41 7.47
CA ILE A 181 -15.07 9.23 8.01
C ILE A 181 -14.27 9.87 6.88
N GLY A 182 -14.20 11.20 6.90
CA GLY A 182 -13.38 12.02 6.01
C GLY A 182 -13.95 12.18 4.60
N THR A 183 -13.40 13.16 3.88
CA THR A 183 -13.78 13.49 2.50
C THR A 183 -12.80 12.85 1.53
N PRO A 184 -13.25 12.05 0.54
CA PRO A 184 -12.39 11.51 -0.49
C PRO A 184 -11.70 12.61 -1.29
N LEU A 185 -10.43 12.41 -1.61
CA LEU A 185 -9.61 13.32 -2.41
C LEU A 185 -9.32 12.70 -3.78
N ASP A 186 -10.02 13.18 -4.80
CA ASP A 186 -9.82 12.72 -6.19
C ASP A 186 -8.56 13.35 -6.83
N GLU A 187 -8.13 14.49 -6.29
CA GLU A 187 -6.99 15.25 -6.79
C GLU A 187 -5.62 14.70 -6.38
N LEU A 188 -5.55 13.71 -5.48
CA LEU A 188 -4.30 13.08 -5.08
C LEU A 188 -4.14 11.70 -5.69
N LEU A 189 -3.07 11.47 -6.44
CA LEU A 189 -2.70 10.11 -6.84
C LEU A 189 -2.33 9.27 -5.61
N PRO A 190 -2.81 8.02 -5.52
CA PRO A 190 -2.55 7.15 -4.38
C PRO A 190 -1.09 6.67 -4.30
N ALA A 191 -0.72 6.06 -3.18
CA ALA A 191 0.51 5.30 -3.11
C ALA A 191 0.41 4.06 -4.02
N PRO A 192 1.53 3.61 -4.64
CA PRO A 192 1.54 2.36 -5.39
C PRO A 192 0.94 1.22 -4.55
N ALA A 193 0.05 0.44 -5.14
CA ALA A 193 -0.68 -0.67 -4.53
C ALA A 193 -1.61 -0.28 -3.36
N GLN A 194 -1.98 1.00 -3.19
CA GLN A 194 -2.97 1.41 -2.19
C GLN A 194 -4.33 0.77 -2.49
N GLY A 195 -5.03 0.30 -1.45
CA GLY A 195 -6.33 -0.36 -1.57
C GLY A 195 -6.25 -1.88 -1.83
N ALA A 196 -5.08 -2.42 -2.23
CA ALA A 196 -4.92 -3.83 -2.55
C ALA A 196 -4.56 -4.68 -1.32
N ILE A 197 -5.17 -5.88 -1.26
CA ILE A 197 -4.83 -6.98 -0.35
C ILE A 197 -4.13 -8.04 -1.19
N GLY A 198 -2.88 -8.36 -0.85
CA GLY A 198 -2.14 -9.43 -1.50
C GLY A 198 -1.98 -10.65 -0.61
N ILE A 199 -1.96 -11.81 -1.23
CA ILE A 199 -1.74 -13.09 -0.61
C ILE A 199 -0.39 -13.62 -1.08
N GLU A 200 0.51 -13.87 -0.14
CA GLU A 200 1.86 -14.35 -0.40
C GLU A 200 2.03 -15.78 0.06
N ILE A 201 2.74 -16.57 -0.72
CA ILE A 201 3.06 -17.98 -0.46
C ILE A 201 4.55 -18.23 -0.69
N LEU A 202 5.02 -19.39 -0.25
CA LEU A 202 6.31 -19.91 -0.73
C LEU A 202 6.18 -20.30 -2.22
N ALA A 203 7.07 -19.76 -3.06
CA ALA A 203 7.08 -20.03 -4.51
C ALA A 203 7.24 -21.54 -4.85
N ALA A 204 7.86 -22.30 -3.95
CA ALA A 204 8.01 -23.75 -4.09
C ALA A 204 6.72 -24.52 -3.76
N ASN A 205 5.70 -23.90 -3.15
CA ASN A 205 4.47 -24.58 -2.74
C ASN A 205 3.48 -24.74 -3.91
N ARG A 206 3.85 -25.60 -4.87
CA ARG A 206 3.06 -25.91 -6.07
C ARG A 206 1.67 -26.48 -5.79
N ARG A 207 1.46 -27.02 -4.59
CA ARG A 207 0.17 -27.59 -4.18
C ARG A 207 -0.81 -26.50 -3.72
N LEU A 208 -0.30 -25.46 -3.09
CA LEU A 208 -1.12 -24.38 -2.55
C LEU A 208 -1.43 -23.31 -3.61
N ALA A 209 -0.49 -23.04 -4.52
CA ALA A 209 -0.61 -21.98 -5.51
C ALA A 209 -1.96 -21.99 -6.26
N PRO A 210 -2.44 -23.12 -6.87
CA PRO A 210 -3.71 -23.11 -7.60
C PRO A 210 -4.93 -22.81 -6.72
N LEU A 211 -4.87 -23.12 -5.42
CA LEU A 211 -5.97 -22.83 -4.50
C LEU A 211 -6.03 -21.34 -4.17
N ILE A 212 -4.88 -20.69 -4.05
CA ILE A 212 -4.83 -19.26 -3.79
C ILE A 212 -5.10 -18.45 -5.05
N GLU A 213 -4.58 -18.88 -6.20
CA GLU A 213 -4.84 -18.28 -7.52
C GLU A 213 -6.34 -18.28 -7.88
N ALA A 214 -7.13 -19.22 -7.35
CA ALA A 214 -8.57 -19.28 -7.57
C ALA A 214 -9.35 -18.08 -6.99
N ILE A 215 -8.77 -17.31 -6.08
CA ILE A 215 -9.35 -16.08 -5.53
C ILE A 215 -8.67 -14.83 -6.06
N ASP A 216 -7.81 -14.95 -7.08
CA ASP A 216 -7.13 -13.80 -7.67
C ASP A 216 -8.08 -12.96 -8.51
N ASP A 217 -8.03 -11.65 -8.32
CA ASP A 217 -8.64 -10.68 -9.21
C ASP A 217 -7.59 -10.22 -10.22
N GLU A 218 -7.66 -10.76 -11.44
CA GLU A 218 -6.68 -10.54 -12.49
C GLU A 218 -6.45 -9.04 -12.79
N GLU A 219 -7.52 -8.24 -12.77
CA GLU A 219 -7.41 -6.80 -13.03
C GLU A 219 -6.63 -6.08 -11.92
N SER A 220 -7.02 -6.31 -10.67
CA SER A 220 -6.31 -5.75 -9.51
C SER A 220 -4.86 -6.21 -9.46
N HIS A 221 -4.60 -7.49 -9.74
CA HIS A 221 -3.25 -8.06 -9.75
C HIS A 221 -2.37 -7.40 -10.81
N ALA A 222 -2.85 -7.31 -12.05
CA ALA A 222 -2.12 -6.68 -13.15
C ALA A 222 -1.82 -5.19 -12.84
N CYS A 223 -2.80 -4.44 -12.33
CA CYS A 223 -2.62 -3.06 -11.93
C CYS A 223 -1.56 -2.91 -10.82
N VAL A 224 -1.66 -3.71 -9.76
CA VAL A 224 -0.72 -3.71 -8.64
C VAL A 224 0.68 -4.09 -9.09
N ALA A 225 0.81 -5.09 -9.97
CA ALA A 225 2.09 -5.52 -10.51
C ALA A 225 2.75 -4.39 -11.33
N ALA A 226 1.99 -3.69 -12.18
CA ALA A 226 2.49 -2.55 -12.96
C ALA A 226 3.00 -1.40 -12.06
N GLU A 227 2.22 -1.02 -11.04
CA GLU A 227 2.61 0.02 -10.08
C GLU A 227 3.88 -0.37 -9.28
N ARG A 228 4.00 -1.62 -8.88
CA ARG A 228 5.17 -2.13 -8.18
C ARG A 228 6.41 -2.20 -9.08
N ARG A 229 6.25 -2.60 -10.38
CA ARG A 229 7.35 -2.57 -11.35
C ARG A 229 7.83 -1.14 -11.64
N LEU A 230 6.93 -0.17 -11.72
CA LEU A 230 7.29 1.25 -11.81
C LEU A 230 8.13 1.67 -10.58
N LEU A 231 7.64 1.35 -9.37
CA LEU A 231 8.34 1.70 -8.13
C LEU A 231 9.72 1.03 -8.04
N ALA A 232 9.86 -0.21 -8.50
CA ALA A 232 11.14 -0.91 -8.61
C ALA A 232 12.09 -0.22 -9.58
N GLY A 233 11.57 0.18 -10.77
CA GLY A 233 12.33 0.90 -11.79
C GLY A 233 12.82 2.28 -11.35
N LEU A 234 12.11 2.92 -10.43
CA LEU A 234 12.52 4.18 -9.80
C LEU A 234 13.62 3.98 -8.75
N GLY A 235 13.91 2.75 -8.28
CA GLY A 235 14.69 2.54 -7.07
C GLY A 235 14.00 3.06 -5.82
N GLY A 236 12.68 3.34 -5.92
CA GLY A 236 11.90 3.96 -4.88
C GLY A 236 11.73 3.08 -3.64
N ASN A 237 11.80 3.70 -2.49
CA ASN A 237 11.65 3.08 -1.19
C ASN A 237 10.56 3.81 -0.36
N CYS A 238 10.41 3.47 0.92
CA CYS A 238 9.42 4.08 1.79
C CYS A 238 9.66 5.58 2.09
N ARG A 239 10.80 6.14 1.70
CA ARG A 239 11.14 7.57 1.85
C ARG A 239 10.84 8.37 0.59
N SER A 240 10.72 7.72 -0.55
CA SER A 240 10.54 8.40 -1.83
C SER A 240 9.10 8.86 -2.00
N PRO A 241 8.85 10.14 -2.28
CA PRO A 241 7.52 10.65 -2.57
C PRO A 241 7.06 10.22 -3.97
N VAL A 242 6.51 9.01 -4.05
CA VAL A 242 5.98 8.40 -5.29
C VAL A 242 4.50 8.17 -5.14
N ALA A 243 3.74 8.58 -6.15
CA ALA A 243 2.37 8.15 -6.36
C ALA A 243 2.26 7.38 -7.68
N ALA A 244 1.42 6.36 -7.72
CA ALA A 244 1.11 5.65 -8.95
C ALA A 244 -0.26 4.98 -8.87
N LEU A 245 -0.94 4.97 -10.00
CA LEU A 245 -2.23 4.32 -10.17
C LEU A 245 -2.32 3.73 -11.58
N ALA A 246 -2.40 2.42 -11.67
CA ALA A 246 -2.77 1.71 -12.88
C ALA A 246 -4.26 1.40 -12.89
N ARG A 247 -4.88 1.47 -14.06
CA ARG A 247 -6.25 1.05 -14.32
C ARG A 247 -6.29 0.26 -15.62
N ARG A 248 -7.16 -0.74 -15.67
CA ARG A 248 -7.41 -1.46 -16.91
C ARG A 248 -8.31 -0.63 -17.82
N ASP A 249 -7.94 -0.57 -19.09
CA ASP A 249 -8.71 0.07 -20.14
C ASP A 249 -8.71 -0.88 -21.37
N GLY A 250 -9.74 -1.72 -21.45
CA GLY A 250 -9.78 -2.80 -22.42
C GLY A 250 -8.62 -3.79 -22.27
N GLY A 251 -7.86 -4.01 -23.35
CA GLY A 251 -6.66 -4.86 -23.36
C GLY A 251 -5.38 -4.17 -22.88
N GLN A 252 -5.48 -2.92 -22.41
CA GLN A 252 -4.33 -2.12 -21.98
C GLN A 252 -4.39 -1.82 -20.51
N LEU A 253 -3.24 -1.44 -19.95
CA LEU A 253 -3.14 -0.75 -18.68
C LEU A 253 -2.78 0.72 -18.94
N ARG A 254 -3.50 1.63 -18.31
CA ARG A 254 -3.13 3.04 -18.21
C ARG A 254 -2.51 3.30 -16.84
N LEU A 255 -1.27 3.74 -16.84
CA LEU A 255 -0.50 4.02 -15.62
C LEU A 255 -0.24 5.51 -15.50
N GLN A 256 -0.79 6.11 -14.45
CA GLN A 256 -0.48 7.46 -14.01
C GLN A 256 0.51 7.40 -12.87
N ALA A 257 1.56 8.21 -12.93
CA ALA A 257 2.52 8.29 -11.83
C ALA A 257 3.10 9.69 -11.69
N GLU A 258 3.52 10.01 -10.46
CA GLU A 258 4.28 11.22 -10.16
C GLU A 258 5.38 10.91 -9.14
N ILE A 259 6.51 11.59 -9.32
CA ILE A 259 7.62 11.66 -8.38
C ILE A 259 7.79 13.11 -7.94
N LEU A 260 7.97 13.32 -6.64
CA LEU A 260 8.01 14.67 -6.07
C LEU A 260 9.26 14.87 -5.20
N SER A 261 9.69 16.13 -5.07
CA SER A 261 10.58 16.53 -3.99
C SER A 261 9.82 16.54 -2.66
N GLU A 262 10.51 16.40 -1.53
CA GLU A 262 9.88 16.34 -0.19
C GLU A 262 9.00 17.56 0.12
N ASN A 263 9.38 18.73 -0.40
CA ASN A 263 8.62 19.98 -0.26
C ASN A 263 7.57 20.20 -1.36
N GLY A 264 7.41 19.26 -2.28
CA GLY A 264 6.44 19.28 -3.38
C GLY A 264 6.72 20.31 -4.48
N ARG A 265 7.86 21.02 -4.46
CA ARG A 265 8.18 22.07 -5.46
C ARG A 265 8.54 21.47 -6.82
N ASP A 266 9.33 20.42 -6.81
CA ASP A 266 9.71 19.70 -8.03
C ASP A 266 8.81 18.47 -8.17
N CYS A 267 8.31 18.24 -9.37
CA CYS A 267 7.44 17.12 -9.70
C CYS A 267 7.60 16.75 -11.17
N GLU A 268 7.75 15.46 -11.42
CA GLU A 268 7.62 14.87 -12.75
C GLU A 268 6.43 13.93 -12.78
N GLU A 269 5.64 14.02 -13.82
CA GLU A 269 4.40 13.26 -13.99
C GLU A 269 4.44 12.49 -15.30
N ILE A 270 3.83 11.31 -15.32
CA ILE A 270 3.63 10.52 -16.52
C ILE A 270 2.23 9.92 -16.52
N ASP A 271 1.64 9.84 -17.71
CA ASP A 271 0.36 9.17 -17.96
C ASP A 271 0.51 8.44 -19.30
N ALA A 272 0.54 7.13 -19.28
CA ALA A 272 0.78 6.31 -20.45
C ALA A 272 -0.05 5.03 -20.43
N ALA A 273 -0.44 4.58 -21.63
CA ALA A 273 -1.10 3.30 -21.86
C ALA A 273 -0.13 2.34 -22.56
N PHE A 274 -0.19 1.06 -22.18
CA PHE A 274 0.61 -0.01 -22.73
C PHE A 274 -0.17 -1.33 -22.68
N ALA A 275 0.24 -2.32 -23.46
CA ALA A 275 -0.38 -3.64 -23.45
C ALA A 275 -0.27 -4.28 -22.05
N ALA A 276 -1.35 -4.89 -21.55
CA ALA A 276 -1.37 -5.43 -20.20
C ALA A 276 -0.29 -6.49 -19.94
N GLU A 277 0.14 -7.17 -21.00
CA GLU A 277 1.19 -8.20 -20.97
C GLU A 277 2.61 -7.61 -21.07
N ASP A 278 2.76 -6.30 -21.31
CA ASP A 278 4.07 -5.65 -21.39
C ASP A 278 4.63 -5.35 -20.01
N GLU A 279 5.28 -6.35 -19.43
CA GLU A 279 5.92 -6.24 -18.13
C GLU A 279 7.10 -5.26 -18.07
N ARG A 280 7.65 -4.82 -19.21
CA ARG A 280 8.80 -3.91 -19.28
C ARG A 280 8.37 -2.45 -19.25
N ALA A 281 7.21 -2.14 -19.82
CA ALA A 281 6.70 -0.78 -19.94
C ALA A 281 6.74 0.01 -18.61
N PRO A 282 6.28 -0.49 -17.46
CA PRO A 282 6.35 0.27 -16.21
C PRO A 282 7.79 0.66 -15.81
N GLY A 283 8.76 -0.22 -16.03
CA GLY A 283 10.18 0.07 -15.76
C GLY A 283 10.76 1.09 -16.73
N GLU A 284 10.29 1.13 -17.98
CA GLU A 284 10.68 2.14 -18.97
C GLU A 284 10.10 3.51 -18.62
N LEU A 285 8.84 3.56 -18.19
CA LEU A 285 8.19 4.78 -17.68
C LEU A 285 8.91 5.33 -16.45
N ALA A 286 9.38 4.47 -15.55
CA ALA A 286 10.20 4.88 -14.41
C ALA A 286 11.50 5.55 -14.84
N ARG A 287 12.22 4.95 -15.81
CA ARG A 287 13.45 5.53 -16.37
C ARG A 287 13.19 6.87 -17.05
N GLU A 288 12.07 7.00 -17.74
CA GLU A 288 11.66 8.25 -18.39
C GLU A 288 11.41 9.36 -17.34
N LEU A 289 10.68 9.07 -16.26
CA LEU A 289 10.48 9.99 -15.14
C LEU A 289 11.83 10.47 -14.57
N LEU A 290 12.75 9.53 -14.28
CA LEU A 290 14.09 9.87 -13.78
C LEU A 290 14.92 10.67 -14.77
N ARG A 291 14.79 10.41 -16.08
CA ARG A 291 15.50 11.16 -17.13
C ARG A 291 15.03 12.62 -17.18
N ARG A 292 13.73 12.86 -17.01
CA ARG A 292 13.13 14.20 -17.01
C ARG A 292 13.40 14.96 -15.71
N ALA A 293 13.50 14.23 -14.60
CA ALA A 293 13.74 14.80 -13.28
C ALA A 293 15.05 15.60 -13.22
N GLY A 294 14.99 16.78 -12.59
CA GLY A 294 16.17 17.56 -12.25
C GLY A 294 17.10 16.83 -11.28
N PRO A 295 18.39 17.25 -11.17
CA PRO A 295 19.37 16.53 -10.36
C PRO A 295 18.95 16.34 -8.88
N ALA A 296 18.35 17.35 -8.26
CA ALA A 296 17.91 17.29 -6.87
C ALA A 296 16.77 16.26 -6.66
N LEU A 297 15.78 16.26 -7.56
CA LEU A 297 14.68 15.29 -7.51
C LEU A 297 15.20 13.87 -7.78
N ARG A 298 16.06 13.71 -8.78
CA ARG A 298 16.66 12.40 -9.12
C ARG A 298 17.45 11.79 -7.97
N ALA A 299 18.17 12.61 -7.21
CA ALA A 299 18.97 12.15 -6.08
C ALA A 299 18.16 11.45 -4.98
N LEU A 300 16.84 11.72 -4.87
CA LEU A 300 15.95 11.02 -3.92
C LEU A 300 15.68 9.56 -4.30
N PHE A 301 16.04 9.16 -5.51
CA PHE A 301 15.82 7.84 -6.10
C PHE A 301 17.11 7.09 -6.40
N ALA A 302 18.26 7.74 -6.21
CA ALA A 302 19.56 7.10 -6.26
C ALA A 302 19.85 6.48 -4.89
N GLY A 303 19.39 5.24 -4.69
CA GLY A 303 19.60 4.44 -3.47
C GLY A 303 20.69 3.40 -3.67
#